data_4ed4816fc0f9fdcf308f4e088ca19da8
#
_entry.id   4ed4816fc0f9fdcf308f4e088ca19da8
#
_cell.length_a   1.000
_cell.length_b   1.000
_cell.length_c   1.000
_cell.angle_alpha   90.00
_cell.angle_beta   90.00
_cell.angle_gamma   90.00
#
_symmetry.space_group_name_H-M   'P 1'
#
loop_
_entity.id
_entity.type
_entity.pdbx_description
1 polymer ?
#
loop_
_entity_poly.entity_id
_entity_poly.type
_entity_poly.pdbx_seq_one_letter_code
_entity_poly.pdbx_strand_id
1 'polypeptide(L)'
;MRQPDEDARRLVESILSMKSSLSLCPQCCNISENNGVCSLCSDSRRDGSILCVVEEPRDVLAIERSNAFRGRYHVLHGLINPLEGVTPDRLKVRELLQRLHDDTIQEVILSLSPTVEGDATTLYLSKQLADTGLRVTQVATGLPVGGDMEFADDQTIGRALEGRRVLSQGLAN
;
A
#
# COMPACT_ATOMS: atom_id res chain seq x y z
N MET A 1 -39.96 5.36 -12.65
CA MET A 1 -39.23 5.54 -13.91
C MET A 1 -38.61 4.17 -14.24
N ARG A 2 -39.01 3.53 -15.33
CA ARG A 2 -38.43 2.30 -15.82
C ARG A 2 -37.25 2.70 -16.71
N GLN A 3 -36.03 2.36 -16.33
CA GLN A 3 -34.87 2.42 -17.25
C GLN A 3 -35.12 1.43 -18.40
N PRO A 4 -34.76 1.79 -19.64
CA PRO A 4 -34.88 0.91 -20.78
C PRO A 4 -34.07 -0.40 -20.55
N ASP A 5 -34.62 -1.55 -20.96
CA ASP A 5 -33.97 -2.86 -20.85
C ASP A 5 -32.58 -2.87 -21.53
N GLU A 6 -32.35 -2.00 -22.49
CA GLU A 6 -31.07 -1.87 -23.21
C GLU A 6 -29.96 -1.32 -22.28
N ASP A 7 -30.27 -0.35 -21.40
CA ASP A 7 -29.28 0.17 -20.44
C ASP A 7 -28.88 -0.90 -19.42
N ALA A 8 -29.85 -1.71 -18.99
CA ALA A 8 -29.57 -2.84 -18.10
C ALA A 8 -28.67 -3.88 -18.78
N ARG A 9 -28.90 -4.21 -20.05
CA ARG A 9 -28.04 -5.13 -20.83
C ARG A 9 -26.64 -4.60 -20.99
N ARG A 10 -26.48 -3.33 -21.35
CA ARG A 10 -25.15 -2.68 -21.46
C ARG A 10 -24.38 -2.73 -20.15
N LEU A 11 -25.06 -2.51 -19.02
CA LEU A 11 -24.42 -2.63 -17.70
C LEU A 11 -23.92 -4.05 -17.44
N VAL A 12 -24.76 -5.06 -17.72
CA VAL A 12 -24.39 -6.47 -17.57
C VAL A 12 -23.19 -6.83 -18.46
N GLU A 13 -23.21 -6.43 -19.72
CA GLU A 13 -22.10 -6.66 -20.66
C GLU A 13 -20.81 -5.99 -20.18
N SER A 14 -20.90 -4.76 -19.69
CA SER A 14 -19.73 -4.03 -19.14
C SER A 14 -19.16 -4.75 -17.92
N ILE A 15 -19.98 -5.25 -17.00
CA ILE A 15 -19.56 -6.00 -15.82
C ILE A 15 -18.89 -7.31 -16.22
N LEU A 16 -19.46 -8.07 -17.17
CA LEU A 16 -18.91 -9.32 -17.65
C LEU A 16 -17.58 -9.11 -18.38
N SER A 17 -17.50 -8.09 -19.23
CA SER A 17 -16.26 -7.70 -19.92
C SER A 17 -15.16 -7.31 -18.92
N MET A 18 -15.47 -6.47 -17.94
CA MET A 18 -14.54 -6.08 -16.89
C MET A 18 -14.04 -7.32 -16.12
N LYS A 19 -14.95 -8.23 -15.72
CA LYS A 19 -14.59 -9.45 -14.98
C LYS A 19 -13.68 -10.39 -15.77
N SER A 20 -13.84 -10.44 -17.10
CA SER A 20 -13.02 -11.30 -17.98
C SER A 20 -11.68 -10.68 -18.35
N SER A 21 -11.58 -9.34 -18.41
CA SER A 21 -10.38 -8.63 -18.85
C SER A 21 -9.45 -8.23 -17.70
N LEU A 22 -9.96 -8.09 -16.46
CA LEU A 22 -9.15 -7.71 -15.32
C LEU A 22 -8.58 -8.92 -14.57
N SER A 23 -7.35 -8.78 -14.16
CA SER A 23 -6.59 -9.77 -13.40
C SER A 23 -5.65 -9.05 -12.41
N LEU A 24 -4.95 -9.81 -11.60
CA LEU A 24 -3.89 -9.26 -10.78
C LEU A 24 -2.56 -9.34 -11.52
N CYS A 25 -1.79 -8.24 -11.44
CA CYS A 25 -0.42 -8.22 -11.94
C CYS A 25 0.42 -9.31 -11.26
N PRO A 26 1.11 -10.18 -12.01
CA PRO A 26 1.90 -11.26 -11.44
C PRO A 26 3.09 -10.79 -10.61
N GLN A 27 3.52 -9.52 -10.75
CA GLN A 27 4.64 -8.96 -9.99
C GLN A 27 4.21 -8.23 -8.72
N CYS A 28 3.17 -7.39 -8.79
CA CYS A 28 2.84 -6.50 -7.68
C CYS A 28 1.45 -6.73 -7.09
N CYS A 29 0.70 -7.67 -7.62
CA CYS A 29 -0.68 -7.96 -7.23
C CYS A 29 -1.66 -6.78 -7.38
N ASN A 30 -1.28 -5.68 -8.05
CA ASN A 30 -2.21 -4.61 -8.44
C ASN A 30 -3.13 -5.08 -9.57
N ILE A 31 -4.21 -4.35 -9.81
CA ILE A 31 -5.10 -4.60 -10.95
C ILE A 31 -4.31 -4.44 -12.27
N SER A 32 -4.49 -5.38 -13.17
CA SER A 32 -3.87 -5.43 -14.48
C SER A 32 -4.86 -5.98 -15.51
N GLU A 33 -4.55 -5.79 -16.78
CA GLU A 33 -5.36 -6.31 -17.87
C GLU A 33 -4.74 -7.60 -18.46
N ASN A 34 -5.60 -8.52 -18.91
CA ASN A 34 -5.25 -9.69 -19.69
C ASN A 34 -4.14 -10.57 -19.06
N ASN A 35 -4.13 -10.74 -17.74
CA ASN A 35 -3.12 -11.49 -16.99
C ASN A 35 -1.67 -11.00 -17.21
N GLY A 36 -1.52 -9.77 -17.66
CA GLY A 36 -0.23 -9.16 -17.96
C GLY A 36 0.39 -8.42 -16.77
N VAL A 37 1.64 -7.99 -16.96
CA VAL A 37 2.32 -7.08 -16.04
C VAL A 37 1.70 -5.68 -16.17
N CYS A 38 1.36 -5.04 -15.05
CA CYS A 38 0.73 -3.72 -15.06
C CYS A 38 1.70 -2.63 -15.54
N SER A 39 1.17 -1.48 -15.95
CA SER A 39 1.95 -0.34 -16.46
C SER A 39 3.00 0.17 -15.47
N LEU A 40 2.73 0.10 -14.15
CA LEU A 40 3.68 0.52 -13.12
C LEU A 40 4.88 -0.44 -13.00
N CYS A 41 4.67 -1.74 -13.16
CA CYS A 41 5.75 -2.72 -13.12
C CYS A 41 6.56 -2.77 -14.43
N SER A 42 5.95 -2.46 -15.56
CA SER A 42 6.62 -2.44 -16.87
C SER A 42 7.37 -1.12 -17.15
N ASP A 43 7.16 -0.06 -16.35
CA ASP A 43 7.87 1.21 -16.53
C ASP A 43 9.31 1.11 -16.01
N SER A 44 10.25 1.02 -16.94
CA SER A 44 11.69 0.93 -16.67
C SER A 44 12.31 2.19 -16.04
N ARG A 45 11.59 3.32 -16.03
CA ARG A 45 12.03 4.57 -15.41
C ARG A 45 11.85 4.56 -13.88
N ARG A 46 11.11 3.58 -13.35
CA ARG A 46 10.87 3.45 -11.91
C ARG A 46 12.06 2.81 -11.22
N ASP A 47 12.35 3.31 -10.03
CA ASP A 47 13.40 2.78 -9.17
C ASP A 47 12.99 1.38 -8.66
N GLY A 48 13.71 0.36 -9.13
CA GLY A 48 13.49 -1.03 -8.71
C GLY A 48 14.00 -1.34 -7.31
N SER A 49 14.84 -0.49 -6.73
CA SER A 49 15.44 -0.71 -5.42
C SER A 49 14.50 -0.36 -4.26
N ILE A 50 13.39 0.36 -4.51
CA ILE A 50 12.43 0.80 -3.50
C ILE A 50 11.06 0.17 -3.77
N LEU A 51 10.56 -0.57 -2.80
CA LEU A 51 9.26 -1.23 -2.86
C LEU A 51 8.29 -0.65 -1.83
N CYS A 52 7.18 -0.06 -2.29
CA CYS A 52 6.11 0.42 -1.43
C CYS A 52 5.01 -0.65 -1.31
N VAL A 53 4.78 -1.12 -0.10
CA VAL A 53 3.74 -2.11 0.22
C VAL A 53 2.50 -1.36 0.69
N VAL A 54 1.37 -1.62 0.03
CA VAL A 54 0.08 -0.97 0.28
C VAL A 54 -1.02 -2.00 0.55
N GLU A 55 -2.10 -1.57 1.16
CA GLU A 55 -3.24 -2.41 1.50
C GLU A 55 -4.04 -2.81 0.25
N GLU A 56 -4.47 -1.81 -0.54
CA GLU A 56 -5.37 -2.01 -1.67
C GLU A 56 -4.91 -1.27 -2.95
N PRO A 57 -5.43 -1.66 -4.14
CA PRO A 57 -5.12 -0.97 -5.40
C PRO A 57 -5.42 0.54 -5.40
N ARG A 58 -6.44 0.98 -4.64
CA ARG A 58 -6.79 2.40 -4.51
C ARG A 58 -5.68 3.23 -3.86
N ASP A 59 -4.88 2.64 -2.97
CA ASP A 59 -3.77 3.31 -2.29
C ASP A 59 -2.64 3.61 -3.26
N VAL A 60 -2.38 2.70 -4.20
CA VAL A 60 -1.45 2.94 -5.31
C VAL A 60 -1.86 4.20 -6.07
N LEU A 61 -3.16 4.32 -6.41
CA LEU A 61 -3.67 5.50 -7.13
C LEU A 61 -3.52 6.79 -6.31
N ALA A 62 -3.70 6.72 -4.99
CA ALA A 62 -3.53 7.86 -4.10
C ALA A 62 -2.08 8.33 -4.06
N ILE A 63 -1.11 7.40 -3.93
CA ILE A 63 0.32 7.71 -3.92
C ILE A 63 0.76 8.23 -5.30
N GLU A 64 0.32 7.64 -6.40
CA GLU A 64 0.66 8.09 -7.76
C GLU A 64 0.18 9.53 -8.03
N ARG A 65 -1.01 9.90 -7.55
CA ARG A 65 -1.53 11.28 -7.69
C ARG A 65 -0.66 12.31 -6.98
N SER A 66 0.06 11.94 -5.92
CA SER A 66 0.97 12.85 -5.24
C SER A 66 2.22 13.19 -6.05
N ASN A 67 2.56 12.37 -7.05
CA ASN A 67 3.80 12.44 -7.84
C ASN A 67 5.11 12.40 -7.00
N ALA A 68 5.02 12.03 -5.72
CA ALA A 68 6.14 12.02 -4.79
C ALA A 68 6.95 10.72 -4.77
N PHE A 69 6.39 9.63 -5.36
CA PHE A 69 7.00 8.31 -5.33
C PHE A 69 7.31 7.79 -6.74
N ARG A 70 8.50 7.24 -6.92
CA ARG A 70 8.99 6.71 -8.19
C ARG A 70 9.49 5.26 -8.10
N GLY A 71 9.30 4.62 -6.97
CA GLY A 71 9.59 3.20 -6.78
C GLY A 71 8.50 2.28 -7.33
N ARG A 72 8.57 1.01 -6.95
CA ARG A 72 7.60 -0.04 -7.32
C ARG A 72 6.63 -0.31 -6.18
N TYR A 73 5.52 -0.98 -6.48
CA TYR A 73 4.47 -1.28 -5.50
C TYR A 73 4.30 -2.78 -5.29
N HIS A 74 3.72 -3.12 -4.13
CA HIS A 74 3.13 -4.42 -3.85
C HIS A 74 1.81 -4.24 -3.09
N VAL A 75 0.74 -4.89 -3.56
CA VAL A 75 -0.61 -4.78 -2.99
C VAL A 75 -0.91 -6.05 -2.21
N LEU A 76 -1.26 -5.89 -0.92
CA LEU A 76 -1.57 -7.00 -0.01
C LEU A 76 -2.98 -7.55 -0.18
N HIS A 77 -3.92 -6.76 -0.69
CA HIS A 77 -5.36 -7.04 -0.74
C HIS A 77 -6.01 -7.22 0.63
N GLY A 78 -5.64 -6.38 1.58
CA GLY A 78 -6.24 -6.27 2.91
C GLY A 78 -5.19 -6.18 4.03
N LEU A 79 -5.67 -6.29 5.25
CA LEU A 79 -4.91 -6.25 6.49
C LEU A 79 -5.20 -7.51 7.33
N ILE A 80 -4.28 -7.87 8.21
CA ILE A 80 -4.49 -8.96 9.19
C ILE A 80 -5.59 -8.54 10.15
N ASN A 81 -6.68 -9.29 10.16
CA ASN A 81 -7.81 -9.10 11.07
C ASN A 81 -8.31 -10.46 11.57
N PRO A 82 -7.81 -10.94 12.71
CA PRO A 82 -8.19 -12.23 13.27
C PRO A 82 -9.67 -12.33 13.63
N LEU A 83 -10.32 -11.21 13.97
CA LEU A 83 -11.74 -11.18 14.32
C LEU A 83 -12.63 -11.46 13.10
N GLU A 84 -12.20 -11.03 11.93
CA GLU A 84 -12.86 -11.31 10.65
C GLU A 84 -12.28 -12.56 9.95
N GLY A 85 -11.35 -13.26 10.59
CA GLY A 85 -10.70 -14.46 10.06
C GLY A 85 -9.74 -14.16 8.91
N VAL A 86 -9.23 -12.92 8.79
CA VAL A 86 -8.22 -12.55 7.81
C VAL A 86 -6.84 -12.82 8.39
N THR A 87 -6.23 -13.90 7.95
CA THR A 87 -4.90 -14.36 8.34
C THR A 87 -3.88 -14.02 7.25
N PRO A 88 -2.56 -14.00 7.54
CA PRO A 88 -1.53 -13.65 6.54
C PRO A 88 -1.55 -14.49 5.27
N ASP A 89 -2.02 -15.74 5.33
CA ASP A 89 -2.15 -16.64 4.18
C ASP A 89 -3.28 -16.25 3.21
N ARG A 90 -4.24 -15.44 3.67
CA ARG A 90 -5.29 -14.86 2.81
C ARG A 90 -4.85 -13.60 2.10
N LEU A 91 -3.74 -13.01 2.53
CA LEU A 91 -3.16 -11.80 1.94
C LEU A 91 -2.04 -12.15 0.97
N LYS A 92 -1.64 -11.19 0.15
CA LYS A 92 -0.53 -11.34 -0.81
C LYS A 92 0.87 -11.20 -0.15
N VAL A 93 0.99 -11.72 1.07
CA VAL A 93 2.24 -11.70 1.85
C VAL A 93 3.26 -12.70 1.29
N ARG A 94 2.82 -13.90 0.90
CA ARG A 94 3.72 -14.90 0.31
C ARG A 94 4.34 -14.39 -0.99
N GLU A 95 3.56 -13.77 -1.84
CA GLU A 95 4.02 -13.15 -3.09
C GLU A 95 4.98 -11.99 -2.82
N LEU A 96 4.75 -11.20 -1.76
CA LEU A 96 5.69 -10.18 -1.29
C LEU A 96 7.04 -10.81 -0.91
N LEU A 97 7.04 -11.79 -0.02
CA LEU A 97 8.26 -12.44 0.45
C LEU A 97 9.04 -13.10 -0.69
N GLN A 98 8.34 -13.75 -1.63
CA GLN A 98 8.98 -14.30 -2.83
C GLN A 98 9.65 -13.23 -3.68
N ARG A 99 9.03 -12.07 -3.83
CA ARG A 99 9.58 -10.95 -4.60
C ARG A 99 10.81 -10.34 -3.94
N LEU A 100 10.91 -10.36 -2.62
CA LEU A 100 12.05 -9.82 -1.87
C LEU A 100 13.31 -10.68 -1.95
N HIS A 101 13.28 -11.84 -2.61
CA HIS A 101 14.50 -12.57 -3.01
C HIS A 101 15.22 -11.91 -4.19
N ASP A 102 14.67 -10.86 -4.78
CA ASP A 102 15.34 -10.05 -5.79
C ASP A 102 16.36 -9.13 -5.09
N ASP A 103 17.64 -9.41 -5.25
CA ASP A 103 18.76 -8.69 -4.63
C ASP A 103 18.84 -7.20 -5.05
N THR A 104 18.03 -6.77 -6.01
CA THR A 104 17.96 -5.36 -6.40
C THR A 104 17.18 -4.49 -5.42
N ILE A 105 16.26 -5.08 -4.63
CA ILE A 105 15.44 -4.35 -3.64
C ILE A 105 16.31 -4.06 -2.41
N GLN A 106 16.34 -2.80 -2.00
CA GLN A 106 17.11 -2.30 -0.86
C GLN A 106 16.22 -1.74 0.25
N GLU A 107 15.05 -1.20 -0.11
CA GLU A 107 14.12 -0.61 0.84
C GLU A 107 12.69 -1.10 0.61
N VAL A 108 12.01 -1.43 1.72
CA VAL A 108 10.59 -1.72 1.77
C VAL A 108 9.89 -0.65 2.61
N ILE A 109 9.00 0.10 1.99
CA ILE A 109 8.18 1.11 2.66
C ILE A 109 6.82 0.49 2.96
N LEU A 110 6.46 0.37 4.24
CA LEU A 110 5.13 -0.08 4.67
C LEU A 110 4.19 1.13 4.70
N SER A 111 3.26 1.18 3.74
CA SER A 111 2.27 2.26 3.58
C SER A 111 0.87 1.69 3.79
N LEU A 112 0.61 1.23 5.02
CA LEU A 112 -0.67 0.64 5.43
C LEU A 112 -1.50 1.66 6.21
N SER A 113 -2.81 1.46 6.24
CA SER A 113 -3.73 2.33 6.97
C SER A 113 -3.36 2.40 8.47
N PRO A 114 -3.39 3.60 9.10
CA PRO A 114 -3.01 3.78 10.49
C PRO A 114 -4.14 3.33 11.46
N THR A 115 -4.59 2.09 11.30
CA THR A 115 -5.60 1.40 12.12
C THR A 115 -4.94 0.33 12.99
N VAL A 116 -5.69 -0.27 13.91
CA VAL A 116 -5.20 -1.40 14.73
C VAL A 116 -4.75 -2.56 13.85
N GLU A 117 -5.50 -2.87 12.79
CA GLU A 117 -5.18 -3.92 11.82
C GLU A 117 -3.95 -3.57 11.00
N GLY A 118 -3.82 -2.29 10.59
CA GLY A 118 -2.67 -1.80 9.87
C GLY A 118 -1.39 -1.84 10.71
N ASP A 119 -1.46 -1.42 11.97
CA ASP A 119 -0.35 -1.51 12.92
C ASP A 119 0.05 -2.97 13.19
N ALA A 120 -0.94 -3.87 13.37
CA ALA A 120 -0.70 -5.30 13.54
C ALA A 120 -0.04 -5.92 12.29
N THR A 121 -0.49 -5.54 11.10
CA THR A 121 0.07 -6.00 9.81
C THR A 121 1.48 -5.47 9.61
N THR A 122 1.71 -4.19 9.93
CA THR A 122 3.04 -3.55 9.89
C THR A 122 4.01 -4.27 10.83
N LEU A 123 3.61 -4.55 12.07
CA LEU A 123 4.42 -5.28 13.04
C LEU A 123 4.73 -6.71 12.57
N TYR A 124 3.74 -7.40 12.00
CA TYR A 124 3.93 -8.73 11.44
C TYR A 124 4.96 -8.71 10.30
N LEU A 125 4.79 -7.82 9.31
CA LEU A 125 5.71 -7.71 8.17
C LEU A 125 7.11 -7.28 8.61
N SER A 126 7.25 -6.33 9.52
CA SER A 126 8.56 -5.90 10.03
C SER A 126 9.32 -7.04 10.69
N LYS A 127 8.64 -7.92 11.43
CA LYS A 127 9.26 -9.14 12.00
C LYS A 127 9.67 -10.14 10.94
N GLN A 128 8.84 -10.35 9.90
CA GLN A 128 9.19 -11.25 8.79
C GLN A 128 10.40 -10.75 7.99
N LEU A 129 10.61 -9.44 7.97
CA LEU A 129 11.69 -8.80 7.21
C LEU A 129 12.95 -8.50 8.04
N ALA A 130 12.93 -8.71 9.35
CA ALA A 130 14.02 -8.33 10.25
C ALA A 130 15.37 -8.93 9.87
N ASP A 131 15.39 -10.20 9.41
CA ASP A 131 16.61 -10.94 9.10
C ASP A 131 17.01 -10.86 7.61
N THR A 132 16.29 -10.05 6.80
CA THR A 132 16.55 -9.96 5.35
C THR A 132 17.68 -8.99 4.99
N GLY A 133 18.13 -8.15 5.92
CA GLY A 133 19.08 -7.08 5.65
C GLY A 133 18.49 -5.87 4.90
N LEU A 134 17.20 -5.90 4.56
CA LEU A 134 16.52 -4.81 3.88
C LEU A 134 16.24 -3.65 4.85
N ARG A 135 16.28 -2.43 4.33
CA ARG A 135 15.78 -1.28 5.06
C ARG A 135 14.25 -1.32 5.06
N VAL A 136 13.64 -1.46 6.23
CA VAL A 136 12.18 -1.42 6.38
C VAL A 136 11.79 -0.07 6.98
N THR A 137 10.92 0.66 6.30
CA THR A 137 10.44 1.98 6.71
C THR A 137 8.91 2.01 6.71
N GLN A 138 8.33 2.97 7.38
CA GLN A 138 6.87 3.20 7.41
C GLN A 138 6.58 4.66 7.00
N VAL A 139 5.46 4.86 6.32
CA VAL A 139 4.99 6.21 5.98
C VAL A 139 4.69 6.98 7.26
N ALA A 140 5.14 8.24 7.31
CA ALA A 140 4.89 9.11 8.45
C ALA A 140 3.39 9.30 8.69
N THR A 141 3.00 9.22 9.97
CA THR A 141 1.65 9.51 10.43
C THR A 141 1.66 10.78 11.29
N GLY A 142 0.53 11.48 11.34
CA GLY A 142 0.40 12.68 12.16
C GLY A 142 -0.53 13.73 11.54
N LEU A 143 -0.32 14.99 11.92
CA LEU A 143 -1.17 16.10 11.51
C LEU A 143 -1.11 16.31 9.98
N PRO A 144 -2.27 16.46 9.31
CA PRO A 144 -2.30 16.75 7.89
C PRO A 144 -1.80 18.17 7.61
N VAL A 145 -1.19 18.38 6.45
CA VAL A 145 -0.73 19.71 6.00
C VAL A 145 -1.94 20.64 5.83
N GLY A 146 -1.88 21.81 6.46
CA GLY A 146 -2.97 22.79 6.44
C GLY A 146 -4.13 22.50 7.40
N GLY A 147 -4.01 21.47 8.23
CA GLY A 147 -4.96 21.19 9.30
C GLY A 147 -4.60 21.93 10.58
N ASP A 148 -5.60 22.48 11.28
CA ASP A 148 -5.42 23.07 12.60
C ASP A 148 -5.36 21.98 13.66
N MET A 149 -4.42 22.10 14.60
CA MET A 149 -4.22 21.16 15.70
C MET A 149 -5.46 21.05 16.60
N GLU A 150 -6.23 22.13 16.72
CA GLU A 150 -7.44 22.21 17.54
C GLU A 150 -8.53 21.20 17.09
N PHE A 151 -8.55 20.86 15.80
CA PHE A 151 -9.55 19.92 15.24
C PHE A 151 -9.03 18.50 15.10
N ALA A 152 -7.78 18.24 15.48
CA ALA A 152 -7.21 16.91 15.43
C ALA A 152 -7.64 16.09 16.67
N ASP A 153 -7.91 14.81 16.46
CA ASP A 153 -8.19 13.89 17.57
C ASP A 153 -6.92 13.57 18.38
N ASP A 154 -7.11 13.13 19.62
CA ASP A 154 -6.02 12.85 20.56
C ASP A 154 -5.01 11.82 20.02
N GLN A 155 -5.47 10.83 19.27
CA GLN A 155 -4.62 9.79 18.70
C GLN A 155 -3.74 10.36 17.59
N THR A 156 -4.29 11.21 16.73
CA THR A 156 -3.54 11.90 15.66
C THR A 156 -2.46 12.82 16.27
N ILE A 157 -2.79 13.56 17.32
CA ILE A 157 -1.81 14.41 18.04
C ILE A 157 -0.74 13.52 18.69
N GLY A 158 -1.11 12.45 19.35
CA GLY A 158 -0.16 11.50 19.96
C GLY A 158 0.84 10.96 18.94
N ARG A 159 0.37 10.44 17.79
CA ARG A 159 1.22 9.93 16.70
C ARG A 159 2.13 11.02 16.11
N ALA A 160 1.64 12.26 15.99
CA ALA A 160 2.46 13.40 15.52
C ALA A 160 3.61 13.71 16.48
N LEU A 161 3.36 13.66 17.79
CA LEU A 161 4.39 13.87 18.82
C LEU A 161 5.40 12.73 18.87
N GLU A 162 4.97 11.48 18.74
CA GLU A 162 5.85 10.32 18.67
C GLU A 162 6.75 10.37 17.44
N GLY A 163 6.17 10.68 16.27
CA GLY A 163 6.87 10.79 14.98
C GLY A 163 7.62 12.12 14.76
N ARG A 164 7.75 12.98 15.77
CA ARG A 164 8.41 14.28 15.65
C ARG A 164 9.85 14.19 15.17
N ARG A 165 10.25 15.10 14.28
CA ARG A 165 11.61 15.15 13.74
C ARG A 165 12.48 16.13 14.53
N VAL A 166 13.74 15.76 14.73
CA VAL A 166 14.73 16.66 15.31
C VAL A 166 15.14 17.72 14.26
N LEU A 167 14.93 18.99 14.59
CA LEU A 167 15.33 20.12 13.72
C LEU A 167 16.72 20.67 14.06
N SER A 168 17.12 20.63 15.35
CA SER A 168 18.45 21.02 15.82
C SER A 168 18.79 20.23 17.08
N GLN A 169 20.05 19.83 17.23
CA GLN A 169 20.57 19.34 18.50
C GLN A 169 21.33 20.49 19.15
N GLY A 170 20.92 20.88 20.37
CA GLY A 170 21.71 21.80 21.18
C GLY A 170 23.10 21.20 21.42
N LEU A 171 24.16 22.00 21.27
CA LEU A 171 25.49 21.60 21.71
C LEU A 171 25.40 21.32 23.21
N ALA A 172 25.66 20.08 23.61
CA ALA A 172 25.86 19.75 25.02
C ALA A 172 27.16 20.47 25.48
N ASN A 173 27.02 21.45 26.37
CA ASN A 173 28.14 22.06 27.07
C ASN A 173 28.67 21.08 28.10
#